data_f31e1bb6b4c5b11a5956222bb23a7545
#
_entry.id   f31e1bb6b4c5b11a5956222bb23a7545
#
_cell.length_a   1.000
_cell.length_b   1.000
_cell.length_c   1.000
_cell.angle_alpha   90.00
_cell.angle_beta   90.00
_cell.angle_gamma   90.00
#
_symmetry.space_group_name_H-M   'P 1'
#
loop_
_entity.id
_entity.type
_entity.pdbx_description
1 polymer ?
#
loop_
_entity_poly.entity_id
_entity_poly.type
_entity_poly.pdbx_seq_one_letter_code
_entity_poly.pdbx_strand_id
1 'polypeptide(L)'
;MPALRRHLTLDDLRRHIAERSLAPSDRGLVGVEIELLTYPSAVPGRRAPAGALRAIAERTGLPAGSRITLEPGGQVEISTPPLKGLAHALPAAAADLTAISAALRGAGLEPVARGLDTLRAPRRILDQPRYAAMEAFFDAEGFAGRTMMCSTASIQVNVETGPSAGVAARWSLAHALGPVLVATFAHSPVPGGGGRGPRSARQQVWSVMDPSRTAPVHRPVPDGAGPAPGRSPAEEWLAYALGARVMMIRVTPGRFVAVDGPLGAELLTFAAWMQRGHELGWPTLDDFEYHLTTLFPPVRPRGWLELRMIDSLPDPWWRVAAAVATALLEDSDAGAAALEAVSAPPGGAGVTDHWRSAARHGLADPALRAAAQRVFPAALAGLGRLGADRATVSAAEAFHERFVARGCCPADDPAPIPEAETVAV
;
A
#
# COMPACT_ATOMS: atom_id res chain seq x y z
N MET A 1 23.79 -35.41 18.85
CA MET A 1 22.78 -35.67 17.81
C MET A 1 22.12 -34.34 17.48
N PRO A 2 22.07 -33.85 16.22
CA PRO A 2 21.28 -32.68 15.92
C PRO A 2 19.81 -33.01 16.23
N ALA A 3 19.15 -32.14 16.99
CA ALA A 3 17.72 -32.27 17.26
C ALA A 3 17.00 -32.39 15.93
N LEU A 4 16.15 -33.41 15.79
CA LEU A 4 15.25 -33.56 14.64
C LEU A 4 14.49 -32.24 14.51
N ARG A 5 14.79 -31.44 13.48
CA ARG A 5 14.04 -30.22 13.20
C ARG A 5 12.61 -30.64 12.93
N ARG A 6 11.70 -30.26 13.81
CA ARG A 6 10.26 -30.46 13.61
C ARG A 6 9.86 -29.75 12.31
N HIS A 7 9.23 -30.48 11.39
CA HIS A 7 8.70 -29.88 10.17
C HIS A 7 7.60 -28.87 10.52
N LEU A 8 7.61 -27.74 9.82
CA LEU A 8 6.57 -26.73 9.91
C LEU A 8 5.22 -27.32 9.51
N THR A 9 4.21 -27.15 10.34
CA THR A 9 2.85 -27.69 10.11
C THR A 9 1.85 -26.58 9.77
N LEU A 10 0.74 -26.95 9.17
CA LEU A 10 -0.36 -26.02 8.91
C LEU A 10 -0.93 -25.43 10.21
N ASP A 11 -0.92 -26.17 11.31
CA ASP A 11 -1.41 -25.69 12.60
C ASP A 11 -0.47 -24.65 13.23
N ASP A 12 0.84 -24.79 13.01
CA ASP A 12 1.80 -23.75 13.40
C ASP A 12 1.51 -22.45 12.66
N LEU A 13 1.21 -22.52 11.35
CA LEU A 13 0.89 -21.33 10.54
C LEU A 13 -0.47 -20.72 10.91
N ARG A 14 -1.50 -21.54 11.14
CA ARG A 14 -2.81 -21.05 11.60
C ARG A 14 -2.69 -20.28 12.91
N ARG A 15 -1.97 -20.85 13.86
CA ARG A 15 -1.72 -20.21 15.15
C ARG A 15 -0.97 -18.90 14.98
N HIS A 16 0.11 -18.91 14.21
CA HIS A 16 0.90 -17.69 13.93
C HIS A 16 0.04 -16.58 13.32
N ILE A 17 -0.78 -16.88 12.33
CA ILE A 17 -1.66 -15.90 11.68
C ILE A 17 -2.69 -15.35 12.68
N ALA A 18 -3.33 -16.20 13.45
CA ALA A 18 -4.33 -15.79 14.44
C ALA A 18 -3.72 -14.89 15.53
N GLU A 19 -2.50 -15.20 15.98
CA GLU A 19 -1.84 -14.48 17.07
C GLU A 19 -1.08 -13.23 16.60
N ARG A 20 -0.61 -13.19 15.36
CA ARG A 20 0.31 -12.14 14.88
C ARG A 20 -0.27 -11.28 13.76
N SER A 21 -0.96 -11.87 12.79
CA SER A 21 -1.44 -11.12 11.61
C SER A 21 -2.82 -10.51 11.82
N LEU A 22 -3.73 -11.26 12.43
CA LEU A 22 -5.14 -10.89 12.60
C LEU A 22 -5.62 -10.99 14.05
N ALA A 23 -4.71 -10.87 15.01
CA ALA A 23 -5.08 -10.77 16.41
C ALA A 23 -6.07 -9.61 16.62
N PRO A 24 -7.19 -9.82 17.32
CA PRO A 24 -8.13 -8.76 17.60
C PRO A 24 -7.47 -7.63 18.41
N SER A 25 -7.69 -6.39 18.00
CA SER A 25 -7.16 -5.21 18.68
C SER A 25 -8.10 -4.02 18.45
N ASP A 26 -8.47 -3.36 19.54
CA ASP A 26 -9.43 -2.24 19.57
C ASP A 26 -8.97 -1.16 20.56
N ARG A 27 -7.73 -0.72 20.41
CA ARG A 27 -7.13 0.34 21.23
C ARG A 27 -7.33 1.73 20.65
N GLY A 28 -7.89 1.82 19.44
CA GLY A 28 -8.09 3.04 18.67
C GLY A 28 -6.78 3.66 18.22
N LEU A 29 -5.78 2.83 17.86
CA LEU A 29 -4.50 3.29 17.36
C LEU A 29 -4.54 3.46 15.84
N VAL A 30 -3.92 4.54 15.37
CA VAL A 30 -3.77 4.86 13.95
C VAL A 30 -2.30 5.11 13.66
N GLY A 31 -1.81 4.54 12.56
CA GLY A 31 -0.49 4.83 12.01
C GLY A 31 -0.60 5.27 10.55
N VAL A 32 0.32 6.11 10.12
CA VAL A 32 0.40 6.59 8.73
C VAL A 32 1.81 6.41 8.23
N GLU A 33 1.96 5.86 7.02
CA GLU A 33 3.22 5.82 6.29
C GLU A 33 3.08 6.71 5.05
N ILE A 34 4.07 7.56 4.81
CA ILE A 34 4.07 8.50 3.69
C ILE A 34 5.39 8.38 2.95
N GLU A 35 5.31 8.01 1.69
CA GLU A 35 6.45 7.91 0.80
C GLU A 35 6.56 9.16 -0.08
N LEU A 36 7.78 9.65 -0.25
CA LEU A 36 8.12 10.79 -1.09
C LEU A 36 9.13 10.38 -2.15
N LEU A 37 8.88 10.77 -3.39
CA LEU A 37 9.91 10.78 -4.43
C LEU A 37 10.90 11.89 -4.13
N THR A 38 12.20 11.69 -4.42
CA THR A 38 13.25 12.69 -4.17
C THR A 38 13.95 13.06 -5.46
N TYR A 39 13.97 14.34 -5.80
CA TYR A 39 14.60 14.87 -7.01
C TYR A 39 15.73 15.83 -6.66
N PRO A 40 16.97 15.63 -7.16
CA PRO A 40 18.01 16.64 -7.04
C PRO A 40 17.55 17.93 -7.73
N SER A 41 17.51 19.05 -7.00
CA SER A 41 16.96 20.32 -7.50
C SER A 41 17.75 20.85 -8.72
N ALA A 42 19.06 20.63 -8.76
CA ALA A 42 19.90 21.07 -9.87
C ALA A 42 19.73 20.22 -11.15
N VAL A 43 19.47 18.91 -10.99
CA VAL A 43 19.34 17.97 -12.12
C VAL A 43 18.28 16.92 -11.79
N PRO A 44 16.99 17.25 -11.92
CA PRO A 44 15.89 16.34 -11.54
C PRO A 44 15.88 14.98 -12.26
N GLY A 45 16.41 14.91 -13.47
CA GLY A 45 16.57 13.66 -14.22
C GLY A 45 17.59 12.67 -13.63
N ARG A 46 18.43 13.09 -12.67
CA ARG A 46 19.36 12.21 -11.95
C ARG A 46 18.73 11.71 -10.64
N ARG A 47 19.21 10.57 -10.15
CA ARG A 47 18.82 10.06 -8.83
C ARG A 47 19.75 10.64 -7.76
N ALA A 48 19.18 10.92 -6.58
CA ALA A 48 19.96 11.28 -5.41
C ALA A 48 20.93 10.15 -5.04
N PRO A 49 22.18 10.45 -4.65
CA PRO A 49 23.12 9.43 -4.17
C PRO A 49 22.57 8.74 -2.91
N ALA A 50 22.62 7.40 -2.85
CA ALA A 50 22.14 6.62 -1.70
C ALA A 50 22.80 7.05 -0.38
N GLY A 51 24.11 7.37 -0.41
CA GLY A 51 24.83 7.86 0.76
C GLY A 51 24.31 9.20 1.28
N ALA A 52 23.91 10.12 0.40
CA ALA A 52 23.33 11.40 0.80
C ALA A 52 21.96 11.19 1.48
N LEU A 53 21.10 10.33 0.91
CA LEU A 53 19.80 10.00 1.50
C LEU A 53 19.94 9.32 2.87
N ARG A 54 20.87 8.36 3.02
CA ARG A 54 21.18 7.73 4.31
C ARG A 54 21.64 8.76 5.34
N ALA A 55 22.55 9.63 4.97
CA ALA A 55 23.05 10.67 5.86
C ALA A 55 21.96 11.65 6.30
N ILE A 56 20.97 11.96 5.44
CA ILE A 56 19.80 12.76 5.81
C ILE A 56 18.93 11.95 6.78
N ALA A 57 18.58 10.70 6.46
CA ALA A 57 17.75 9.86 7.30
C ALA A 57 18.33 9.66 8.71
N GLU A 58 19.64 9.49 8.82
CA GLU A 58 20.34 9.27 10.10
C GLU A 58 20.46 10.56 10.95
N ARG A 59 20.55 11.74 10.32
CA ARG A 59 20.75 13.02 11.03
C ARG A 59 19.46 13.79 11.29
N THR A 60 18.38 13.47 10.59
CA THR A 60 17.12 14.19 10.76
C THR A 60 16.38 13.66 11.97
N GLY A 61 16.32 14.45 13.04
CA GLY A 61 15.44 14.21 14.16
C GLY A 61 13.99 14.53 13.78
N LEU A 62 13.11 13.58 13.90
CA LEU A 62 11.68 13.78 13.67
C LEU A 62 10.96 14.09 14.98
N PRO A 63 10.25 15.23 15.09
CA PRO A 63 9.71 15.73 16.36
C PRO A 63 8.64 14.81 16.98
N ALA A 64 7.91 14.06 16.17
CA ALA A 64 6.89 13.13 16.67
C ALA A 64 7.36 11.66 16.70
N GLY A 65 8.63 11.40 16.37
CA GLY A 65 9.26 10.09 16.52
C GLY A 65 8.94 9.09 15.43
N SER A 66 8.52 9.53 14.25
CA SER A 66 8.40 8.65 13.08
C SER A 66 9.75 8.02 12.72
N ARG A 67 9.69 6.83 12.16
CA ARG A 67 10.87 6.19 11.57
C ARG A 67 11.05 6.65 10.13
N ILE A 68 12.29 6.96 9.75
CA ILE A 68 12.64 7.22 8.35
C ILE A 68 13.19 5.92 7.76
N THR A 69 12.64 5.51 6.62
CA THR A 69 13.14 4.41 5.79
C THR A 69 13.42 4.88 4.37
N LEU A 70 14.26 4.14 3.67
CA LEU A 70 14.58 4.39 2.28
C LEU A 70 14.14 3.20 1.45
N GLU A 71 13.39 3.49 0.41
CA GLU A 71 12.95 2.52 -0.57
C GLU A 71 14.02 2.28 -1.67
N PRO A 72 14.00 1.13 -2.38
CA PRO A 72 15.06 0.73 -3.30
C PRO A 72 15.49 1.77 -4.33
N GLY A 73 14.56 2.61 -4.80
CA GLY A 73 14.83 3.67 -5.79
C GLY A 73 15.24 5.01 -5.19
N GLY A 74 15.32 5.11 -3.84
CA GLY A 74 15.64 6.33 -3.12
C GLY A 74 14.42 7.17 -2.72
N GLN A 75 13.23 6.57 -2.74
CA GLN A 75 12.07 7.19 -2.11
C GLN A 75 12.31 7.22 -0.59
N VAL A 76 11.89 8.31 0.04
CA VAL A 76 11.98 8.49 1.49
C VAL A 76 10.61 8.24 2.08
N GLU A 77 10.54 7.30 3.01
CA GLU A 77 9.33 6.97 3.75
C GLU A 77 9.44 7.45 5.19
N ILE A 78 8.37 8.03 5.71
CA ILE A 78 8.16 8.21 7.14
C ILE A 78 7.04 7.30 7.61
N SER A 79 7.27 6.59 8.72
CA SER A 79 6.26 5.72 9.35
C SER A 79 6.04 6.21 10.78
N THR A 80 4.84 6.73 11.06
CA THR A 80 4.53 7.22 12.41
C THR A 80 4.50 6.07 13.43
N PRO A 81 4.78 6.31 14.70
CA PRO A 81 4.36 5.39 15.74
C PRO A 81 2.84 5.26 15.74
N PRO A 82 2.27 4.16 16.23
CA PRO A 82 0.82 4.04 16.40
C PRO A 82 0.35 4.99 17.49
N LEU A 83 -0.53 5.93 17.13
CA LEU A 83 -1.02 6.99 18.02
C LEU A 83 -2.53 6.89 18.20
N LYS A 84 -3.04 7.39 19.36
CA LYS A 84 -4.46 7.32 19.70
C LYS A 84 -5.31 8.23 18.82
N GLY A 85 -6.02 7.65 17.85
CA GLY A 85 -6.94 8.35 16.96
C GLY A 85 -6.30 9.39 16.03
N LEU A 86 -7.14 9.96 15.17
CA LEU A 86 -6.73 10.94 14.16
C LEU A 86 -6.17 12.23 14.76
N ALA A 87 -6.74 12.68 15.90
CA ALA A 87 -6.34 13.91 16.56
C ALA A 87 -4.86 13.94 16.97
N HIS A 88 -4.24 12.77 17.15
CA HIS A 88 -2.80 12.67 17.46
C HIS A 88 -1.99 12.23 16.25
N ALA A 89 -2.49 11.29 15.46
CA ALA A 89 -1.74 10.71 14.35
C ALA A 89 -1.45 11.71 13.22
N LEU A 90 -2.44 12.51 12.82
CA LEU A 90 -2.28 13.45 11.69
C LEU A 90 -1.35 14.63 12.02
N PRO A 91 -1.46 15.33 13.17
CA PRO A 91 -0.50 16.37 13.53
C PRO A 91 0.92 15.84 13.68
N ALA A 92 1.10 14.65 14.25
CA ALA A 92 2.40 14.00 14.38
C ALA A 92 3.03 13.73 13.01
N ALA A 93 2.30 13.08 12.11
CA ALA A 93 2.75 12.84 10.73
C ALA A 93 3.10 14.14 10.01
N ALA A 94 2.29 15.20 10.21
CA ALA A 94 2.53 16.49 9.59
C ALA A 94 3.81 17.17 10.08
N ALA A 95 4.07 17.11 11.38
CA ALA A 95 5.29 17.69 11.96
C ALA A 95 6.53 16.98 11.41
N ASP A 96 6.50 15.65 11.38
CA ASP A 96 7.61 14.82 10.89
C ASP A 96 7.81 14.96 9.38
N LEU A 97 6.72 15.02 8.60
CA LEU A 97 6.77 15.27 7.15
C LEU A 97 7.37 16.64 6.83
N THR A 98 7.05 17.65 7.61
CA THR A 98 7.62 18.99 7.49
C THR A 98 9.12 18.95 7.78
N ALA A 99 9.54 18.29 8.85
CA ALA A 99 10.94 18.20 9.25
C ALA A 99 11.79 17.49 8.21
N ILE A 100 11.35 16.30 7.73
CA ILE A 100 12.10 15.56 6.70
C ILE A 100 12.13 16.32 5.37
N SER A 101 11.02 16.96 4.98
CA SER A 101 10.97 17.76 3.75
C SER A 101 11.92 18.93 3.79
N ALA A 102 12.02 19.61 4.94
CA ALA A 102 12.99 20.69 5.14
C ALA A 102 14.44 20.18 5.07
N ALA A 103 14.73 19.04 5.69
CA ALA A 103 16.07 18.43 5.63
C ALA A 103 16.47 18.02 4.21
N LEU A 104 15.54 17.45 3.44
CA LEU A 104 15.75 17.11 2.03
C LEU A 104 16.03 18.36 1.20
N ARG A 105 15.20 19.41 1.30
CA ARG A 105 15.41 20.68 0.58
C ARG A 105 16.71 21.36 0.97
N GLY A 106 17.06 21.35 2.25
CA GLY A 106 18.35 21.87 2.75
C GLY A 106 19.56 21.13 2.17
N ALA A 107 19.38 19.90 1.70
CA ALA A 107 20.40 19.13 1.01
C ALA A 107 20.29 19.20 -0.54
N GLY A 108 19.49 20.10 -1.09
CA GLY A 108 19.28 20.26 -2.53
C GLY A 108 18.45 19.14 -3.17
N LEU A 109 17.57 18.51 -2.39
CA LEU A 109 16.65 17.47 -2.86
C LEU A 109 15.20 17.97 -2.70
N GLU A 110 14.43 17.99 -3.79
CA GLU A 110 13.01 18.29 -3.73
C GLU A 110 12.20 17.02 -3.44
N PRO A 111 11.49 16.96 -2.30
CA PRO A 111 10.55 15.89 -2.01
C PRO A 111 9.25 16.12 -2.78
N VAL A 112 8.80 15.11 -3.49
CA VAL A 112 7.56 15.16 -4.29
C VAL A 112 6.63 14.03 -3.86
N ALA A 113 5.44 14.39 -3.42
CA ALA A 113 4.37 13.46 -3.10
C ALA A 113 3.55 13.17 -4.38
N ARG A 114 3.85 12.05 -5.03
CA ARG A 114 3.19 11.57 -6.24
C ARG A 114 3.34 10.06 -6.32
N GLY A 115 2.32 9.36 -6.83
CA GLY A 115 2.31 7.90 -6.84
C GLY A 115 3.31 7.24 -7.79
N LEU A 116 3.83 7.94 -8.80
CA LEU A 116 4.79 7.39 -9.76
C LEU A 116 5.81 8.43 -10.22
N ASP A 117 7.08 8.04 -10.22
CA ASP A 117 8.17 8.76 -10.90
C ASP A 117 8.08 8.49 -12.41
N THR A 118 7.63 9.48 -13.16
CA THR A 118 7.52 9.41 -14.61
C THR A 118 8.69 10.08 -15.34
N LEU A 119 9.62 10.68 -14.59
CA LEU A 119 10.77 11.41 -15.15
C LEU A 119 11.99 10.52 -15.38
N ARG A 120 12.18 9.52 -14.50
CA ARG A 120 13.41 8.71 -14.48
C ARG A 120 13.09 7.22 -14.70
N ALA A 121 13.98 6.55 -15.43
CA ALA A 121 13.88 5.09 -15.56
C ALA A 121 13.98 4.39 -14.20
N PRO A 122 13.23 3.31 -13.95
CA PRO A 122 13.29 2.54 -12.72
C PRO A 122 14.71 1.98 -12.49
N ARG A 123 15.32 2.37 -11.38
CA ARG A 123 16.67 1.92 -11.01
C ARG A 123 16.81 1.82 -9.51
N ARG A 124 17.28 0.68 -9.04
CA ARG A 124 17.67 0.47 -7.65
C ARG A 124 18.97 1.23 -7.33
N ILE A 125 18.98 1.97 -6.24
CA ILE A 125 20.16 2.68 -5.72
C ILE A 125 20.63 2.16 -4.36
N LEU A 126 19.76 1.42 -3.64
CA LEU A 126 20.12 0.81 -2.37
C LEU A 126 20.73 -0.57 -2.60
N ASP A 127 21.95 -0.75 -2.09
CA ASP A 127 22.70 -2.00 -2.21
C ASP A 127 22.45 -2.89 -0.98
N GLN A 128 21.22 -3.42 -0.88
CA GLN A 128 20.85 -4.39 0.15
C GLN A 128 20.59 -5.75 -0.50
N PRO A 129 21.16 -6.86 0.05
CA PRO A 129 21.00 -8.20 -0.53
C PRO A 129 19.55 -8.62 -0.75
N ARG A 130 18.63 -8.23 0.17
CA ARG A 130 17.19 -8.43 0.00
C ARG A 130 16.66 -7.79 -1.28
N TYR A 131 17.00 -6.53 -1.52
CA TYR A 131 16.53 -5.80 -2.69
C TYR A 131 17.14 -6.31 -4.00
N ALA A 132 18.36 -6.82 -3.94
CA ALA A 132 18.97 -7.48 -5.10
C ALA A 132 18.22 -8.77 -5.47
N ALA A 133 17.89 -9.61 -4.49
CA ALA A 133 17.12 -10.83 -4.72
C ALA A 133 15.69 -10.51 -5.20
N MET A 134 15.05 -9.47 -4.65
CA MET A 134 13.74 -9.01 -5.05
C MET A 134 13.72 -8.47 -6.50
N GLU A 135 14.75 -7.69 -6.87
CA GLU A 135 14.93 -7.21 -8.24
C GLU A 135 15.11 -8.37 -9.21
N ALA A 136 15.98 -9.34 -8.90
CA ALA A 136 16.18 -10.53 -9.72
C ALA A 136 14.90 -11.33 -9.94
N PHE A 137 14.12 -11.56 -8.86
CA PHE A 137 12.82 -12.25 -8.95
C PHE A 137 11.87 -11.54 -9.91
N PHE A 138 11.74 -10.22 -9.80
CA PHE A 138 10.80 -9.46 -10.64
C PHE A 138 11.28 -9.30 -12.07
N ASP A 139 12.58 -9.15 -12.30
CA ASP A 139 13.15 -9.00 -13.64
C ASP A 139 12.90 -10.23 -14.51
N ALA A 140 12.77 -11.42 -13.90
CA ALA A 140 12.41 -12.63 -14.61
C ALA A 140 10.97 -12.57 -15.22
N GLU A 141 10.12 -11.68 -14.72
CA GLU A 141 8.73 -11.51 -15.19
C GLU A 141 8.52 -10.23 -16.02
N GLY A 142 9.49 -9.33 -16.05
CA GLY A 142 9.41 -8.07 -16.79
C GLY A 142 9.70 -6.84 -15.94
N PHE A 143 9.43 -5.66 -16.48
CA PHE A 143 9.83 -4.38 -15.89
C PHE A 143 8.95 -3.88 -14.74
N ALA A 144 7.73 -4.42 -14.58
CA ALA A 144 6.74 -3.89 -13.63
C ALA A 144 7.23 -3.92 -12.18
N GLY A 145 7.87 -5.01 -11.77
CA GLY A 145 8.40 -5.14 -10.43
C GLY A 145 9.51 -4.13 -10.10
N ARG A 146 10.42 -3.89 -11.05
CA ARG A 146 11.44 -2.85 -10.88
C ARG A 146 10.83 -1.45 -10.83
N THR A 147 9.79 -1.18 -11.62
CA THR A 147 9.04 0.08 -11.55
C THR A 147 8.38 0.24 -10.19
N MET A 148 7.72 -0.79 -9.68
CA MET A 148 7.12 -0.78 -8.34
C MET A 148 8.17 -0.48 -7.27
N MET A 149 9.29 -1.21 -7.25
CA MET A 149 10.34 -1.05 -6.24
C MET A 149 10.99 0.33 -6.25
N CYS A 150 11.23 0.89 -7.45
CA CYS A 150 12.15 2.00 -7.62
C CYS A 150 11.50 3.32 -8.02
N SER A 151 10.22 3.32 -8.37
CA SER A 151 9.58 4.50 -8.97
C SER A 151 8.18 4.80 -8.42
N THR A 152 7.63 3.96 -7.52
CA THR A 152 6.32 4.24 -6.91
C THR A 152 6.44 4.84 -5.52
N ALA A 153 5.42 5.59 -5.11
CA ALA A 153 5.27 6.11 -3.75
C ALA A 153 3.79 6.12 -3.34
N SER A 154 3.52 5.82 -2.07
CA SER A 154 2.17 5.64 -1.54
C SER A 154 1.94 6.37 -0.23
N ILE A 155 0.67 6.41 0.17
CA ILE A 155 0.24 6.61 1.55
C ILE A 155 -0.30 5.27 2.02
N GLN A 156 0.17 4.81 3.18
CA GLN A 156 -0.36 3.63 3.83
C GLN A 156 -1.03 4.04 5.14
N VAL A 157 -2.23 3.52 5.36
CA VAL A 157 -3.01 3.83 6.56
C VAL A 157 -3.14 2.55 7.37
N ASN A 158 -2.69 2.60 8.60
CA ASN A 158 -2.65 1.48 9.52
C ASN A 158 -3.73 1.69 10.59
N VAL A 159 -4.70 0.79 10.62
CA VAL A 159 -5.80 0.78 11.59
C VAL A 159 -5.88 -0.57 12.27
N GLU A 160 -6.39 -0.62 13.47
CA GLU A 160 -6.49 -1.87 14.21
C GLU A 160 -7.45 -2.86 13.56
N THR A 161 -7.26 -4.16 13.84
CA THR A 161 -8.12 -5.24 13.30
C THR A 161 -9.55 -5.18 13.81
N GLY A 162 -9.79 -4.45 14.90
CA GLY A 162 -11.07 -4.34 15.58
C GLY A 162 -11.27 -5.41 16.67
N PRO A 163 -12.39 -5.31 17.41
CA PRO A 163 -12.76 -6.32 18.40
C PRO A 163 -13.04 -7.67 17.72
N SER A 164 -12.91 -8.78 18.45
CA SER A 164 -13.05 -10.14 17.90
C SER A 164 -14.31 -10.33 17.04
N ALA A 165 -15.45 -9.80 17.47
CA ALA A 165 -16.71 -9.88 16.73
C ALA A 165 -16.73 -9.02 15.46
N GLY A 166 -15.86 -8.02 15.34
CA GLY A 166 -15.81 -7.06 14.24
C GLY A 166 -14.74 -7.35 13.18
N VAL A 167 -13.78 -8.22 13.44
CA VAL A 167 -12.62 -8.46 12.55
C VAL A 167 -13.06 -8.82 11.13
N ALA A 168 -14.03 -9.73 10.98
CA ALA A 168 -14.50 -10.18 9.67
C ALA A 168 -15.20 -9.06 8.88
N ALA A 169 -16.05 -8.29 9.54
CA ALA A 169 -16.74 -7.16 8.92
C ALA A 169 -15.76 -6.06 8.49
N ARG A 170 -14.80 -5.72 9.35
CA ARG A 170 -13.75 -4.73 9.07
C ARG A 170 -12.83 -5.19 7.92
N TRP A 171 -12.46 -6.48 7.91
CA TRP A 171 -11.70 -7.09 6.82
C TRP A 171 -12.40 -6.97 5.47
N SER A 172 -13.68 -7.36 5.42
CA SER A 172 -14.49 -7.27 4.22
C SER A 172 -14.68 -5.83 3.75
N LEU A 173 -14.95 -4.92 4.68
CA LEU A 173 -15.11 -3.48 4.38
C LEU A 173 -13.83 -2.88 3.82
N ALA A 174 -12.67 -3.17 4.41
CA ALA A 174 -11.38 -2.65 3.95
C ALA A 174 -11.08 -3.06 2.48
N HIS A 175 -11.43 -4.29 2.10
CA HIS A 175 -11.28 -4.75 0.73
C HIS A 175 -12.31 -4.16 -0.22
N ALA A 176 -13.58 -4.05 0.21
CA ALA A 176 -14.66 -3.49 -0.59
C ALA A 176 -14.45 -2.01 -0.90
N LEU A 177 -13.87 -1.26 0.04
CA LEU A 177 -13.50 0.15 -0.13
C LEU A 177 -12.32 0.35 -1.10
N GLY A 178 -11.50 -0.67 -1.31
CA GLY A 178 -10.25 -0.54 -2.07
C GLY A 178 -10.40 0.15 -3.42
N PRO A 179 -11.28 -0.30 -4.33
CA PRO A 179 -11.47 0.37 -5.63
C PRO A 179 -11.92 1.83 -5.51
N VAL A 180 -12.77 2.15 -4.54
CA VAL A 180 -13.24 3.53 -4.32
C VAL A 180 -12.10 4.42 -3.81
N LEU A 181 -11.27 3.92 -2.88
CA LEU A 181 -10.10 4.66 -2.39
C LEU A 181 -9.06 4.87 -3.50
N VAL A 182 -8.81 3.86 -4.33
CA VAL A 182 -7.94 4.01 -5.52
C VAL A 182 -8.47 5.09 -6.45
N ALA A 183 -9.76 5.04 -6.79
CA ALA A 183 -10.36 5.98 -7.74
C ALA A 183 -10.38 7.41 -7.19
N THR A 184 -10.67 7.57 -5.90
CA THR A 184 -10.78 8.87 -5.22
C THR A 184 -9.43 9.55 -5.05
N PHE A 185 -8.41 8.78 -4.69
CA PHE A 185 -7.09 9.30 -4.34
C PHE A 185 -6.01 9.00 -5.41
N ALA A 186 -6.41 8.70 -6.64
CA ALA A 186 -5.48 8.52 -7.75
C ALA A 186 -4.66 9.79 -8.00
N HIS A 187 -3.32 9.67 -7.99
CA HIS A 187 -2.40 10.79 -8.18
C HIS A 187 -1.09 10.35 -8.86
N SER A 188 -1.20 9.52 -9.89
CA SER A 188 -0.03 9.10 -10.67
C SER A 188 -0.32 9.03 -12.17
N PRO A 189 -0.82 10.13 -12.79
CA PRO A 189 -1.03 10.15 -14.22
C PRO A 189 0.31 10.10 -14.95
N VAL A 190 0.31 9.45 -16.12
CA VAL A 190 1.47 9.44 -17.03
C VAL A 190 1.38 10.64 -17.97
N PRO A 191 2.43 11.46 -18.09
CA PRO A 191 2.48 12.59 -19.02
C PRO A 191 2.32 12.15 -20.49
N GLY A 192 1.78 13.04 -21.34
CA GLY A 192 1.72 12.85 -22.80
C GLY A 192 0.51 12.05 -23.29
N GLY A 193 -0.33 11.49 -22.43
CA GLY A 193 -1.51 10.71 -22.81
C GLY A 193 -2.75 11.54 -23.23
N GLY A 194 -2.67 12.87 -23.33
CA GLY A 194 -3.82 13.73 -23.66
C GLY A 194 -5.04 13.50 -22.77
N GLY A 195 -4.84 13.19 -21.49
CA GLY A 195 -5.90 12.85 -20.53
C GLY A 195 -6.45 11.41 -20.67
N ARG A 196 -5.90 10.60 -21.56
CA ARG A 196 -6.34 9.21 -21.82
C ARG A 196 -5.55 8.14 -21.03
N GLY A 197 -4.49 8.54 -20.32
CA GLY A 197 -3.69 7.64 -19.49
C GLY A 197 -4.40 7.25 -18.18
N PRO A 198 -3.83 6.27 -17.45
CA PRO A 198 -4.36 5.88 -16.15
C PRO A 198 -4.30 7.02 -15.14
N ARG A 199 -5.29 7.09 -14.26
CA ARG A 199 -5.31 8.05 -13.14
C ARG A 199 -4.37 7.61 -12.02
N SER A 200 -4.31 6.30 -11.76
CA SER A 200 -3.29 5.69 -10.91
C SER A 200 -2.44 4.71 -11.71
N ALA A 201 -1.38 5.22 -12.36
CA ALA A 201 -0.40 4.38 -13.05
C ALA A 201 0.35 3.49 -12.05
N ARG A 202 0.50 3.94 -10.79
CA ARG A 202 1.01 3.11 -9.70
C ARG A 202 0.19 1.83 -9.55
N GLN A 203 -1.12 1.93 -9.40
CA GLN A 203 -1.99 0.76 -9.28
C GLN A 203 -2.02 -0.09 -10.55
N GLN A 204 -1.86 0.52 -11.73
CA GLN A 204 -1.72 -0.24 -12.96
C GLN A 204 -0.44 -1.08 -12.98
N VAL A 205 0.69 -0.54 -12.50
CA VAL A 205 1.93 -1.31 -12.33
C VAL A 205 1.71 -2.50 -11.39
N TRP A 206 1.05 -2.29 -10.25
CA TRP A 206 0.73 -3.34 -9.29
C TRP A 206 -0.16 -4.44 -9.90
N SER A 207 -1.10 -4.08 -10.79
CA SER A 207 -2.06 -5.02 -11.38
C SER A 207 -1.46 -5.98 -12.42
N VAL A 208 -0.27 -5.69 -12.92
CA VAL A 208 0.43 -6.52 -13.93
C VAL A 208 1.63 -7.27 -13.35
N MET A 209 1.88 -7.13 -12.04
CA MET A 209 2.86 -7.93 -11.31
C MET A 209 2.28 -9.30 -10.94
N ASP A 210 3.12 -10.16 -10.35
CA ASP A 210 2.72 -11.47 -9.83
C ASP A 210 1.44 -11.38 -8.97
N PRO A 211 0.29 -11.85 -9.48
CA PRO A 211 -0.99 -11.72 -8.78
C PRO A 211 -1.06 -12.57 -7.50
N SER A 212 -0.17 -13.55 -7.34
CA SER A 212 -0.13 -14.38 -6.14
C SER A 212 0.28 -13.57 -4.89
N ARG A 213 0.88 -12.38 -5.10
CA ARG A 213 1.32 -11.48 -4.00
C ARG A 213 0.72 -10.09 -4.03
N THR A 214 0.05 -9.67 -5.13
CA THR A 214 -0.47 -8.32 -5.31
C THR A 214 -1.99 -8.26 -5.41
N ALA A 215 -2.66 -9.38 -5.70
CA ALA A 215 -4.12 -9.42 -5.80
C ALA A 215 -4.78 -9.17 -4.43
N PRO A 216 -6.01 -8.62 -4.42
CA PRO A 216 -6.81 -8.55 -3.19
C PRO A 216 -7.01 -9.95 -2.58
N VAL A 217 -6.83 -10.06 -1.26
CA VAL A 217 -6.99 -11.34 -0.53
C VAL A 217 -8.46 -11.72 -0.44
N HIS A 218 -9.28 -10.81 0.09
CA HIS A 218 -10.72 -11.02 0.17
C HIS A 218 -11.39 -10.63 -1.15
N ARG A 219 -12.17 -11.55 -1.69
CA ARG A 219 -12.97 -11.32 -2.90
C ARG A 219 -14.44 -11.49 -2.54
N PRO A 220 -15.23 -10.41 -2.52
CA PRO A 220 -16.66 -10.52 -2.34
C PRO A 220 -17.25 -11.47 -3.38
N VAL A 221 -18.17 -12.34 -2.96
CA VAL A 221 -18.85 -13.27 -3.87
C VAL A 221 -19.83 -12.46 -4.72
N PRO A 222 -19.92 -12.69 -6.05
CA PRO A 222 -20.92 -12.05 -6.90
C PRO A 222 -22.34 -12.31 -6.39
N ASP A 223 -23.24 -11.36 -6.65
CA ASP A 223 -24.64 -11.34 -6.21
C ASP A 223 -25.35 -12.70 -6.31
N GLY A 224 -25.96 -13.12 -5.22
CA GLY A 224 -26.83 -14.30 -5.13
C GLY A 224 -26.19 -15.62 -4.67
N ALA A 225 -24.88 -15.75 -4.72
CA ALA A 225 -24.19 -16.77 -3.97
C ALA A 225 -23.79 -16.14 -2.63
N GLY A 226 -24.42 -16.51 -1.55
CA GLY A 226 -23.99 -16.08 -0.20
C GLY A 226 -22.48 -16.24 -0.03
N PRO A 227 -21.84 -15.62 0.98
CA PRO A 227 -20.41 -15.74 1.17
C PRO A 227 -20.01 -17.19 0.99
N ALA A 228 -18.94 -17.43 0.19
CA ALA A 228 -18.44 -18.80 0.05
C ALA A 228 -18.33 -19.38 1.46
N PRO A 229 -18.95 -20.53 1.77
CA PRO A 229 -19.23 -20.92 3.13
C PRO A 229 -17.95 -20.86 3.97
N GLY A 230 -17.87 -19.85 4.83
CA GLY A 230 -17.19 -19.90 6.11
C GLY A 230 -15.70 -19.79 6.16
N ARG A 231 -14.97 -19.17 5.21
CA ARG A 231 -13.58 -18.86 5.51
C ARG A 231 -13.47 -17.61 6.36
N SER A 232 -12.83 -17.75 7.51
CA SER A 232 -12.44 -16.61 8.34
C SER A 232 -11.35 -15.75 7.64
N PRO A 233 -11.19 -14.48 7.98
CA PRO A 233 -10.07 -13.67 7.48
C PRO A 233 -8.70 -14.33 7.65
N ALA A 234 -8.50 -15.06 8.74
CA ALA A 234 -7.26 -15.80 9.00
C ALA A 234 -7.05 -16.95 8.02
N GLU A 235 -8.11 -17.66 7.65
CA GLU A 235 -8.03 -18.74 6.65
C GLU A 235 -7.86 -18.19 5.23
N GLU A 236 -8.46 -17.04 4.92
CA GLU A 236 -8.22 -16.36 3.63
C GLU A 236 -6.76 -15.91 3.52
N TRP A 237 -6.22 -15.29 4.57
CA TRP A 237 -4.83 -14.84 4.59
C TRP A 237 -3.85 -16.02 4.54
N LEU A 238 -4.13 -17.10 5.27
CA LEU A 238 -3.31 -18.32 5.21
C LEU A 238 -3.32 -18.92 3.80
N ALA A 239 -4.48 -19.06 3.19
CA ALA A 239 -4.60 -19.60 1.83
C ALA A 239 -3.84 -18.72 0.81
N TYR A 240 -3.94 -17.41 0.95
CA TYR A 240 -3.20 -16.44 0.13
C TYR A 240 -1.69 -16.62 0.30
N ALA A 241 -1.19 -16.65 1.53
CA ALA A 241 0.23 -16.81 1.82
C ALA A 241 0.78 -18.17 1.35
N LEU A 242 0.03 -19.24 1.52
CA LEU A 242 0.41 -20.58 1.05
C LEU A 242 0.43 -20.69 -0.48
N GLY A 243 -0.51 -20.02 -1.15
CA GLY A 243 -0.60 -20.00 -2.62
C GLY A 243 0.37 -19.04 -3.29
N ALA A 244 0.94 -18.09 -2.54
CA ALA A 244 1.89 -17.14 -3.08
C ALA A 244 3.24 -17.81 -3.41
N ARG A 245 3.85 -17.36 -4.51
CA ARG A 245 5.17 -17.82 -4.92
C ARG A 245 6.23 -17.37 -3.90
N VAL A 246 7.18 -18.24 -3.62
CA VAL A 246 8.34 -17.88 -2.79
C VAL A 246 9.26 -16.97 -3.62
N MET A 247 9.43 -15.74 -3.15
CA MET A 247 10.25 -14.75 -3.86
C MET A 247 11.74 -15.03 -3.68
N MET A 248 12.14 -15.41 -2.48
CA MET A 248 13.51 -15.70 -2.12
C MET A 248 13.61 -16.59 -0.88
N ILE A 249 14.67 -17.35 -0.79
CA ILE A 249 15.02 -18.14 0.38
C ILE A 249 16.21 -17.47 1.10
N ARG A 250 16.07 -17.29 2.40
CA ARG A 250 17.13 -16.78 3.27
C ARG A 250 18.04 -17.92 3.69
N VAL A 251 19.23 -17.98 3.10
CA VAL A 251 20.20 -19.06 3.35
C VAL A 251 20.98 -18.83 4.65
N THR A 252 21.38 -17.59 4.88
CA THR A 252 22.01 -17.12 6.13
C THR A 252 21.61 -15.66 6.37
N PRO A 253 21.83 -15.09 7.58
CA PRO A 253 21.67 -13.67 7.79
C PRO A 253 22.39 -12.85 6.71
N GLY A 254 21.65 -11.99 5.99
CA GLY A 254 22.17 -11.15 4.91
C GLY A 254 22.39 -11.85 3.56
N ARG A 255 22.17 -13.17 3.44
CA ARG A 255 22.27 -13.89 2.16
C ARG A 255 20.92 -14.42 1.73
N PHE A 256 20.43 -13.91 0.61
CA PHE A 256 19.17 -14.29 -0.02
C PHE A 256 19.44 -14.88 -1.40
N VAL A 257 18.69 -15.90 -1.76
CA VAL A 257 18.68 -16.50 -3.09
C VAL A 257 17.29 -16.27 -3.66
N ALA A 258 17.21 -15.56 -4.78
CA ALA A 258 15.95 -15.42 -5.52
C ALA A 258 15.50 -16.82 -5.99
N VAL A 259 14.20 -17.06 -5.87
CA VAL A 259 13.60 -18.31 -6.38
C VAL A 259 12.98 -17.98 -7.72
N ASP A 260 13.75 -18.17 -8.76
CA ASP A 260 13.35 -18.06 -10.14
C ASP A 260 13.27 -19.46 -10.74
N GLY A 261 12.18 -19.77 -11.36
CA GLY A 261 12.09 -20.90 -12.26
C GLY A 261 12.14 -20.41 -13.71
N PRO A 262 12.68 -21.17 -14.67
CA PRO A 262 12.53 -20.82 -16.07
C PRO A 262 11.05 -20.67 -16.42
N LEU A 263 10.72 -19.77 -17.33
CA LEU A 263 9.35 -19.60 -17.86
C LEU A 263 8.80 -20.98 -18.26
N GLY A 264 7.73 -21.42 -17.57
CA GLY A 264 7.13 -22.75 -17.78
C GLY A 264 7.50 -23.83 -16.76
N ALA A 265 8.43 -23.57 -15.81
CA ALA A 265 8.67 -24.47 -14.68
C ALA A 265 7.53 -24.36 -13.64
N GLU A 266 7.32 -25.43 -12.89
CA GLU A 266 6.38 -25.41 -11.77
C GLU A 266 6.88 -24.43 -10.70
N LEU A 267 6.16 -23.32 -10.54
CA LEU A 267 6.53 -22.23 -9.63
C LEU A 267 6.47 -22.70 -8.17
N LEU A 268 7.51 -22.43 -7.39
CA LEU A 268 7.55 -22.77 -5.98
C LEU A 268 6.61 -21.87 -5.17
N THR A 269 5.42 -22.38 -4.82
CA THR A 269 4.57 -21.72 -3.80
C THR A 269 5.05 -22.10 -2.40
N PHE A 270 4.62 -21.35 -1.37
CA PHE A 270 5.00 -21.69 0.00
C PHE A 270 4.44 -23.06 0.41
N ALA A 271 3.21 -23.38 -0.04
CA ALA A 271 2.63 -24.71 0.16
C ALA A 271 3.48 -25.83 -0.48
N ALA A 272 3.94 -25.63 -1.71
CA ALA A 272 4.81 -26.57 -2.39
C ALA A 272 6.16 -26.75 -1.68
N TRP A 273 6.74 -25.64 -1.16
CA TRP A 273 7.96 -25.70 -0.36
C TRP A 273 7.76 -26.50 0.94
N MET A 274 6.63 -26.34 1.62
CA MET A 274 6.28 -27.17 2.79
C MET A 274 6.11 -28.65 2.45
N GLN A 275 5.61 -29.00 1.27
CA GLN A 275 5.31 -30.37 0.86
C GLN A 275 6.52 -31.13 0.29
N ARG A 276 7.36 -30.44 -0.47
CA ARG A 276 8.43 -31.08 -1.26
C ARG A 276 9.84 -30.68 -0.81
N GLY A 277 9.96 -29.63 0.01
CA GLY A 277 11.25 -29.02 0.30
C GLY A 277 11.80 -28.25 -0.91
N HIS A 278 13.03 -27.80 -0.80
CA HIS A 278 13.84 -27.18 -1.84
C HIS A 278 15.28 -27.63 -1.66
N GLU A 279 16.15 -27.52 -2.66
CA GLU A 279 17.57 -27.85 -2.53
C GLU A 279 18.29 -27.07 -1.39
N LEU A 280 17.78 -25.86 -1.08
CA LEU A 280 18.23 -25.04 0.04
C LEU A 280 17.61 -25.41 1.39
N GLY A 281 16.80 -26.46 1.45
CA GLY A 281 16.21 -27.01 2.68
C GLY A 281 14.69 -26.88 2.76
N TRP A 282 14.17 -27.19 3.95
CA TRP A 282 12.75 -27.11 4.29
C TRP A 282 12.43 -25.81 4.98
N PRO A 283 11.20 -25.24 4.78
CA PRO A 283 10.86 -23.98 5.39
C PRO A 283 10.68 -24.10 6.91
N THR A 284 11.02 -23.03 7.60
CA THR A 284 10.81 -22.82 9.03
C THR A 284 9.71 -21.79 9.26
N LEU A 285 9.28 -21.59 10.52
CA LEU A 285 8.37 -20.49 10.85
C LEU A 285 8.99 -19.11 10.53
N ASP A 286 10.28 -18.93 10.79
CA ASP A 286 11.00 -17.69 10.43
C ASP A 286 10.99 -17.43 8.92
N ASP A 287 11.03 -18.49 8.10
CA ASP A 287 10.90 -18.35 6.64
C ASP A 287 9.48 -17.98 6.23
N PHE A 288 8.46 -18.48 6.94
CA PHE A 288 7.08 -18.06 6.73
C PHE A 288 6.86 -16.59 7.11
N GLU A 289 7.33 -16.17 8.29
CA GLU A 289 7.29 -14.77 8.70
C GLU A 289 7.97 -13.87 7.67
N TYR A 290 9.13 -14.29 7.18
CA TYR A 290 9.83 -13.57 6.13
C TYR A 290 9.05 -13.52 4.82
N HIS A 291 8.46 -14.65 4.41
CA HIS A 291 7.61 -14.75 3.22
C HIS A 291 6.45 -13.76 3.29
N LEU A 292 5.76 -13.64 4.44
CA LEU A 292 4.68 -12.67 4.64
C LEU A 292 5.14 -11.23 4.36
N THR A 293 6.41 -10.89 4.61
CA THR A 293 6.97 -9.56 4.31
C THR A 293 7.17 -9.30 2.81
N THR A 294 7.08 -10.33 1.98
CA THR A 294 7.19 -10.25 0.52
C THR A 294 5.84 -10.29 -0.18
N LEU A 295 4.74 -10.27 0.58
CA LEU A 295 3.37 -10.21 0.07
C LEU A 295 2.87 -8.77 0.14
N PHE A 296 2.28 -8.30 -0.94
CA PHE A 296 1.92 -6.90 -1.14
C PHE A 296 0.45 -6.71 -1.55
N PRO A 297 -0.52 -7.37 -0.92
CA PRO A 297 -1.93 -7.14 -1.25
C PRO A 297 -2.35 -5.71 -0.89
N PRO A 298 -3.44 -5.20 -1.47
CA PRO A 298 -3.95 -3.86 -1.15
C PRO A 298 -4.30 -3.66 0.33
N VAL A 299 -4.75 -4.73 1.01
CA VAL A 299 -4.96 -4.78 2.45
C VAL A 299 -4.10 -5.90 3.02
N ARG A 300 -3.13 -5.55 3.85
CA ARG A 300 -2.19 -6.50 4.45
C ARG A 300 -2.37 -6.57 5.97
N PRO A 301 -2.64 -7.75 6.55
CA PRO A 301 -2.75 -7.89 8.00
C PRO A 301 -1.37 -8.10 8.62
N ARG A 302 -1.04 -7.31 9.66
CA ARG A 302 0.23 -7.33 10.38
C ARG A 302 0.05 -7.19 11.91
N GLY A 303 -1.07 -7.69 12.46
CA GLY A 303 -1.55 -7.34 13.80
C GLY A 303 -2.39 -6.06 13.78
N TRP A 304 -2.46 -5.42 12.63
CA TRP A 304 -3.33 -4.32 12.23
C TRP A 304 -3.67 -4.49 10.75
N LEU A 305 -4.60 -3.72 10.22
CA LEU A 305 -4.89 -3.66 8.80
C LEU A 305 -4.10 -2.50 8.17
N GLU A 306 -3.22 -2.83 7.25
CA GLU A 306 -2.40 -1.89 6.50
C GLU A 306 -3.05 -1.68 5.13
N LEU A 307 -3.63 -0.51 4.90
CA LEU A 307 -4.22 -0.11 3.63
C LEU A 307 -3.13 0.48 2.73
N ARG A 308 -2.84 -0.18 1.61
CA ARG A 308 -1.68 0.10 0.77
C ARG A 308 -2.00 0.71 -0.59
N MET A 309 -3.29 0.89 -0.90
CA MET A 309 -3.75 1.18 -2.25
C MET A 309 -3.71 2.68 -2.62
N ILE A 310 -3.44 3.59 -1.70
CA ILE A 310 -3.52 5.03 -1.92
C ILE A 310 -2.21 5.56 -2.52
N ASP A 311 -2.29 6.32 -3.60
CA ASP A 311 -1.13 7.00 -4.18
C ASP A 311 -0.60 8.09 -3.22
N SER A 312 0.71 8.39 -3.27
CA SER A 312 1.27 9.52 -2.52
C SER A 312 0.67 10.84 -3.00
N LEU A 313 0.27 11.68 -2.05
CA LEU A 313 -0.47 12.92 -2.26
C LEU A 313 0.21 14.10 -1.55
N PRO A 314 0.20 15.30 -2.13
CA PRO A 314 0.70 16.51 -1.47
C PRO A 314 -0.22 16.95 -0.31
N ASP A 315 0.32 17.81 0.56
CA ASP A 315 -0.50 18.50 1.58
C ASP A 315 -1.53 19.43 0.89
N PRO A 316 -2.77 19.51 1.36
CA PRO A 316 -3.32 18.81 2.52
C PRO A 316 -3.92 17.42 2.19
N TRP A 317 -3.83 16.96 0.95
CA TRP A 317 -4.59 15.80 0.45
C TRP A 317 -4.16 14.47 1.07
N TRP A 318 -2.90 14.32 1.48
CA TRP A 318 -2.46 13.14 2.21
C TRP A 318 -3.20 12.98 3.55
N ARG A 319 -3.48 14.11 4.24
CA ARG A 319 -4.24 14.09 5.50
C ARG A 319 -5.67 13.65 5.26
N VAL A 320 -6.28 14.15 4.18
CA VAL A 320 -7.64 13.78 3.79
C VAL A 320 -7.72 12.28 3.51
N ALA A 321 -6.77 11.74 2.76
CA ALA A 321 -6.75 10.30 2.44
C ALA A 321 -6.63 9.45 3.70
N ALA A 322 -5.71 9.80 4.61
CA ALA A 322 -5.54 9.09 5.88
C ALA A 322 -6.79 9.23 6.78
N ALA A 323 -7.36 10.44 6.88
CA ALA A 323 -8.53 10.71 7.69
C ALA A 323 -9.77 9.96 7.19
N VAL A 324 -10.06 10.02 5.89
CA VAL A 324 -11.20 9.36 5.27
C VAL A 324 -11.10 7.84 5.41
N ALA A 325 -9.94 7.25 5.08
CA ALA A 325 -9.74 5.81 5.22
C ALA A 325 -9.92 5.35 6.68
N THR A 326 -9.40 6.12 7.63
CA THR A 326 -9.57 5.82 9.06
C THR A 326 -11.05 5.96 9.49
N ALA A 327 -11.73 7.03 9.09
CA ALA A 327 -13.12 7.25 9.48
C ALA A 327 -14.04 6.13 8.99
N LEU A 328 -13.83 5.64 7.77
CA LEU A 328 -14.61 4.55 7.19
C LEU A 328 -14.42 3.21 7.90
N LEU A 329 -13.29 3.01 8.60
CA LEU A 329 -13.00 1.76 9.30
C LEU A 329 -13.18 1.87 10.82
N GLU A 330 -13.00 3.05 11.42
CA GLU A 330 -13.08 3.24 12.87
C GLU A 330 -14.43 3.73 13.35
N ASP A 331 -15.21 4.44 12.52
CA ASP A 331 -16.54 4.89 12.86
C ASP A 331 -17.60 3.90 12.34
N SER A 332 -18.40 3.34 13.23
CA SER A 332 -19.37 2.29 12.88
C SER A 332 -20.45 2.74 11.90
N ASP A 333 -20.91 3.98 12.02
CA ASP A 333 -21.98 4.50 11.17
C ASP A 333 -21.45 4.81 9.77
N ALA A 334 -20.22 5.40 9.69
CA ALA A 334 -19.56 5.63 8.43
C ALA A 334 -19.23 4.31 7.73
N GLY A 335 -18.78 3.30 8.47
CA GLY A 335 -18.50 1.97 7.96
C GLY A 335 -19.73 1.26 7.42
N ALA A 336 -20.86 1.32 8.13
CA ALA A 336 -22.12 0.72 7.69
C ALA A 336 -22.65 1.40 6.42
N ALA A 337 -22.67 2.73 6.38
CA ALA A 337 -23.07 3.48 5.19
C ALA A 337 -22.14 3.23 3.99
N ALA A 338 -20.85 3.11 4.24
CA ALA A 338 -19.87 2.80 3.21
C ALA A 338 -20.06 1.39 2.65
N LEU A 339 -20.29 0.40 3.51
CA LEU A 339 -20.54 -0.98 3.09
C LEU A 339 -21.78 -1.07 2.20
N GLU A 340 -22.88 -0.40 2.58
CA GLU A 340 -24.07 -0.30 1.75
C GLU A 340 -23.77 0.35 0.39
N ALA A 341 -22.97 1.41 0.40
CA ALA A 341 -22.61 2.14 -0.82
C ALA A 341 -21.81 1.30 -1.82
N VAL A 342 -20.93 0.42 -1.33
CA VAL A 342 -20.04 -0.39 -2.18
C VAL A 342 -20.58 -1.79 -2.47
N SER A 343 -21.59 -2.28 -1.70
CA SER A 343 -22.20 -3.60 -1.89
C SER A 343 -23.20 -3.65 -3.05
N ALA A 344 -23.66 -2.50 -3.54
CA ALA A 344 -24.61 -2.39 -4.64
C ALA A 344 -23.89 -1.84 -5.90
N PRO A 345 -23.08 -2.63 -6.62
CA PRO A 345 -22.49 -2.14 -7.85
C PRO A 345 -23.55 -2.06 -8.94
N PRO A 346 -23.74 -0.92 -9.59
CA PRO A 346 -24.50 -0.90 -10.82
C PRO A 346 -23.73 -1.65 -11.89
N GLY A 347 -24.29 -2.72 -12.45
CA GLY A 347 -23.85 -3.28 -13.73
C GLY A 347 -23.11 -4.62 -13.73
N GLY A 348 -23.06 -5.38 -12.65
CA GLY A 348 -22.58 -6.78 -12.71
C GLY A 348 -21.10 -7.01 -13.08
N ALA A 349 -20.24 -5.98 -12.99
CA ALA A 349 -18.81 -6.11 -13.21
C ALA A 349 -18.14 -6.91 -12.09
N GLY A 350 -17.19 -7.77 -12.42
CA GLY A 350 -16.43 -8.54 -11.44
C GLY A 350 -15.51 -7.66 -10.58
N VAL A 351 -15.20 -8.11 -9.36
CA VAL A 351 -14.35 -7.37 -8.39
C VAL A 351 -13.01 -6.92 -8.99
N THR A 352 -12.37 -7.77 -9.78
CA THR A 352 -11.10 -7.46 -10.45
C THR A 352 -11.26 -6.32 -11.46
N ASP A 353 -12.42 -6.19 -12.09
CA ASP A 353 -12.69 -5.13 -13.06
C ASP A 353 -12.83 -3.78 -12.38
N HIS A 354 -13.38 -3.72 -11.16
CA HIS A 354 -13.45 -2.48 -10.39
C HIS A 354 -12.06 -1.95 -10.00
N TRP A 355 -11.12 -2.80 -9.60
CA TRP A 355 -9.75 -2.40 -9.32
C TRP A 355 -9.04 -1.83 -10.56
N ARG A 356 -9.21 -2.50 -11.70
CA ARG A 356 -8.64 -2.03 -12.99
C ARG A 356 -9.30 -0.74 -13.46
N SER A 357 -10.63 -0.64 -13.34
CA SER A 357 -11.37 0.57 -13.69
C SER A 357 -10.95 1.74 -12.80
N ALA A 358 -10.81 1.52 -11.50
CA ALA A 358 -10.34 2.52 -10.54
C ALA A 358 -8.97 3.08 -10.92
N ALA A 359 -8.01 2.20 -11.20
CA ALA A 359 -6.67 2.59 -11.62
C ALA A 359 -6.67 3.37 -12.94
N ARG A 360 -7.49 2.94 -13.91
CA ARG A 360 -7.52 3.50 -15.25
C ARG A 360 -8.31 4.80 -15.33
N HIS A 361 -9.49 4.83 -14.73
CA HIS A 361 -10.48 5.88 -14.95
C HIS A 361 -10.66 6.81 -13.73
N GLY A 362 -10.24 6.38 -12.53
CA GLY A 362 -10.52 7.13 -11.31
C GLY A 362 -12.03 7.33 -11.14
N LEU A 363 -12.45 8.51 -10.71
CA LEU A 363 -13.86 8.88 -10.58
C LEU A 363 -14.54 9.25 -11.92
N ALA A 364 -13.87 9.15 -13.06
CA ALA A 364 -14.54 9.19 -14.36
C ALA A 364 -15.38 7.91 -14.61
N ASP A 365 -15.11 6.80 -13.90
CA ASP A 365 -15.98 5.63 -13.87
C ASP A 365 -17.28 5.96 -13.13
N PRO A 366 -18.47 5.80 -13.78
CA PRO A 366 -19.75 6.19 -13.17
C PRO A 366 -20.11 5.42 -11.91
N ALA A 367 -19.74 4.13 -11.83
CA ALA A 367 -20.06 3.29 -10.67
C ALA A 367 -19.20 3.68 -9.46
N LEU A 368 -17.90 3.88 -9.68
CA LEU A 368 -16.96 4.32 -8.64
C LEU A 368 -17.26 5.74 -8.18
N ARG A 369 -17.68 6.63 -9.09
CA ARG A 369 -18.14 7.97 -8.75
C ARG A 369 -19.37 7.92 -7.85
N ALA A 370 -20.38 7.17 -8.22
CA ALA A 370 -21.61 7.04 -7.43
C ALA A 370 -21.33 6.46 -6.04
N ALA A 371 -20.44 5.47 -5.94
CA ALA A 371 -19.99 4.94 -4.66
C ALA A 371 -19.22 5.99 -3.85
N ALA A 372 -18.25 6.69 -4.43
CA ALA A 372 -17.46 7.72 -3.75
C ALA A 372 -18.35 8.87 -3.24
N GLN A 373 -19.33 9.30 -4.02
CA GLN A 373 -20.28 10.36 -3.64
C GLN A 373 -21.19 9.96 -2.46
N ARG A 374 -21.37 8.67 -2.19
CA ARG A 374 -22.07 8.18 -0.99
C ARG A 374 -21.13 7.92 0.18
N VAL A 375 -19.96 7.35 -0.10
CA VAL A 375 -18.96 7.00 0.92
C VAL A 375 -18.33 8.24 1.56
N PHE A 376 -18.02 9.26 0.77
CA PHE A 376 -17.28 10.43 1.27
C PHE A 376 -18.06 11.27 2.29
N PRO A 377 -19.36 11.58 2.10
CA PRO A 377 -20.16 12.25 3.13
C PRO A 377 -20.26 11.45 4.43
N ALA A 378 -20.35 10.11 4.34
CA ALA A 378 -20.32 9.25 5.53
C ALA A 378 -19.00 9.37 6.30
N ALA A 379 -17.87 9.39 5.56
CA ALA A 379 -16.57 9.64 6.16
C ALA A 379 -16.48 11.01 6.83
N LEU A 380 -16.97 12.09 6.19
CA LEU A 380 -17.00 13.43 6.77
C LEU A 380 -17.77 13.47 8.10
N ALA A 381 -18.94 12.85 8.15
CA ALA A 381 -19.71 12.72 9.39
C ALA A 381 -18.95 11.93 10.46
N GLY A 382 -18.27 10.85 10.08
CA GLY A 382 -17.41 10.05 10.97
C GLY A 382 -16.21 10.83 11.51
N LEU A 383 -15.59 11.72 10.71
CA LEU A 383 -14.48 12.56 11.17
C LEU A 383 -14.85 13.42 12.37
N GLY A 384 -16.07 14.01 12.35
CA GLY A 384 -16.58 14.78 13.49
C GLY A 384 -16.73 13.94 14.76
N ARG A 385 -17.25 12.72 14.65
CA ARG A 385 -17.42 11.79 15.79
C ARG A 385 -16.08 11.27 16.33
N LEU A 386 -15.11 11.10 15.45
CA LEU A 386 -13.75 10.69 15.83
C LEU A 386 -12.87 11.84 16.35
N GLY A 387 -13.42 13.05 16.48
CA GLY A 387 -12.70 14.20 17.01
C GLY A 387 -11.55 14.69 16.12
N ALA A 388 -11.67 14.56 14.80
CA ALA A 388 -10.74 15.16 13.87
C ALA A 388 -10.71 16.69 14.04
N ASP A 389 -9.52 17.29 13.91
CA ASP A 389 -9.39 18.74 14.04
C ASP A 389 -10.09 19.49 12.88
N ARG A 390 -10.40 20.77 13.12
CA ARG A 390 -11.13 21.59 12.16
C ARG A 390 -10.39 21.73 10.82
N ALA A 391 -9.07 21.77 10.83
CA ALA A 391 -8.28 21.88 9.61
C ALA A 391 -8.39 20.63 8.75
N THR A 392 -8.38 19.45 9.38
CA THR A 392 -8.59 18.16 8.70
C THR A 392 -10.00 18.06 8.12
N VAL A 393 -11.03 18.43 8.89
CA VAL A 393 -12.43 18.41 8.39
C VAL A 393 -12.59 19.38 7.23
N SER A 394 -12.12 20.63 7.36
CA SER A 394 -12.22 21.62 6.27
C SER A 394 -11.43 21.21 5.03
N ALA A 395 -10.27 20.56 5.18
CA ALA A 395 -9.53 20.01 4.04
C ALA A 395 -10.31 18.88 3.36
N ALA A 396 -10.98 18.02 4.13
CA ALA A 396 -11.79 16.93 3.59
C ALA A 396 -13.06 17.47 2.87
N GLU A 397 -13.70 18.50 3.40
CA GLU A 397 -14.80 19.21 2.72
C GLU A 397 -14.34 19.82 1.39
N ALA A 398 -13.20 20.52 1.40
CA ALA A 398 -12.61 21.09 0.19
C ALA A 398 -12.23 20.03 -0.84
N PHE A 399 -11.72 18.88 -0.41
CA PHE A 399 -11.44 17.75 -1.28
C PHE A 399 -12.72 17.20 -1.92
N HIS A 400 -13.76 17.03 -1.11
CA HIS A 400 -15.08 16.58 -1.60
C HIS A 400 -15.60 17.52 -2.71
N GLU A 401 -15.62 18.83 -2.46
CA GLU A 401 -16.10 19.82 -3.43
C GLU A 401 -15.24 19.87 -4.69
N ARG A 402 -13.89 19.82 -4.52
CA ARG A 402 -12.97 19.94 -5.63
C ARG A 402 -12.96 18.73 -6.54
N PHE A 403 -13.02 17.52 -5.97
CA PHE A 403 -12.83 16.27 -6.70
C PHE A 403 -14.07 15.38 -6.70
N VAL A 404 -14.54 14.90 -5.55
CA VAL A 404 -15.55 13.84 -5.46
C VAL A 404 -16.89 14.28 -6.04
N ALA A 405 -17.38 15.45 -5.66
CA ALA A 405 -18.66 16.00 -6.16
C ALA A 405 -18.63 16.20 -7.69
N ARG A 406 -17.46 16.51 -8.23
CA ARG A 406 -17.26 16.75 -9.67
C ARG A 406 -16.93 15.46 -10.46
N GLY A 407 -16.75 14.33 -9.79
CA GLY A 407 -16.35 13.08 -10.42
C GLY A 407 -14.92 13.12 -10.96
N CYS A 408 -14.04 13.87 -10.29
CA CYS A 408 -12.61 14.02 -10.60
C CYS A 408 -11.78 13.46 -9.45
N CYS A 409 -10.49 13.26 -9.70
CA CYS A 409 -9.49 12.87 -8.70
C CYS A 409 -8.24 13.74 -8.85
N PRO A 410 -7.29 13.73 -7.89
CA PRO A 410 -6.08 14.54 -7.96
C PRO A 410 -5.24 14.34 -9.25
N ALA A 411 -5.35 13.18 -9.91
CA ALA A 411 -4.69 12.93 -11.19
C ALA A 411 -5.24 13.78 -12.35
N ASP A 412 -6.44 14.35 -12.22
CA ASP A 412 -7.03 15.25 -13.23
C ASP A 412 -6.49 16.67 -13.13
N ASP A 413 -5.87 17.01 -12.00
CA ASP A 413 -5.20 18.30 -11.72
C ASP A 413 -3.91 18.03 -10.94
N PRO A 414 -2.91 17.37 -11.55
CA PRO A 414 -1.72 16.94 -10.86
C PRO A 414 -0.80 18.14 -10.57
N ALA A 415 -0.18 18.15 -9.37
CA ALA A 415 0.88 19.07 -9.06
C ALA A 415 2.04 18.92 -10.08
N PRO A 416 2.74 20.01 -10.44
CA PRO A 416 3.87 19.95 -11.37
C PRO A 416 4.98 19.04 -10.83
N ILE A 417 5.67 18.35 -11.73
CA ILE A 417 6.92 17.64 -11.43
C ILE A 417 8.06 18.60 -11.74
N PRO A 418 9.20 18.52 -11.03
CA PRO A 418 10.40 19.24 -11.43
C PRO A 418 10.73 18.96 -12.90
N GLU A 419 10.81 19.98 -13.72
CA GLU A 419 11.17 19.82 -15.13
C GLU A 419 12.64 19.43 -15.23
N ALA A 420 12.95 18.43 -16.04
CA ALA A 420 14.31 18.20 -16.48
C ALA A 420 14.65 19.33 -17.45
N GLU A 421 15.65 20.16 -17.14
CA GLU A 421 16.23 21.03 -18.17
C GLU A 421 16.62 20.13 -19.34
N THR A 422 16.02 20.43 -20.50
CA THR A 422 16.42 19.79 -21.76
C THR A 422 17.83 20.26 -22.03
N VAL A 423 18.82 19.47 -21.62
CA VAL A 423 20.19 19.70 -22.06
C VAL A 423 20.15 19.46 -23.56
N ALA A 424 20.15 20.55 -24.32
CA ALA A 424 20.35 20.48 -25.77
C ALA A 424 21.72 19.80 -25.99
N VAL A 425 21.71 18.63 -26.60
CA VAL A 425 22.90 17.89 -27.05
C VAL A 425 23.40 18.51 -28.34
#